data_3ae012aab2f605dfd4cfc2a71d0a5179
#
_entry.id   3ae012aab2f605dfd4cfc2a71d0a5179
#
_cell.length_a   1.000
_cell.length_b   1.000
_cell.length_c   1.000
_cell.angle_alpha   90.00
_cell.angle_beta   90.00
_cell.angle_gamma   90.00
#
_symmetry.space_group_name_H-M   'P 1'
#
loop_
_entity.id
_entity.type
_entity.pdbx_description
1 polymer ?
#
loop_
_entity_poly.entity_id
_entity_poly.type
_entity_poly.pdbx_seq_one_letter_code
_entity_poly.pdbx_strand_id
1 'polypeptide(L)'
;MVELAKRTARFDPRWRERLAGEVKPAIVAKGVRHYFGSGELRKQVLFDNTLDIYPGEIIIMTGPSGSGKTTLLTLIGTLRKVQEGHLSVLDRPLHQASNAEILGLRREIGFIFQAHNLFDSLTATQNVRMALELGSPSGSRRQQNQQCQDMLRAVGLGERINHKPNQLSGGQKQRVAIARGLVHRPKLILADEPTAALDEQSGRRVVELLRERAKVDRATIIIVTHDNRILDVADRIVNLVDGSIRSDVLIQEAAIVSQMLAKCELFQHLTPRSLAEVADHLKPEQFTAGQVVIREGDMGDKFYLIREGLVSVQRGGGQVAELSEGDFFGEMALMSGQPRNATITALEPSVLYSLDQKHFQLAMSQQASFEAEIRNSLFDRQ
;
A
#
# COMPACT_ATOMS: atom_id res chain seq x y z
N MET A 1 -27.88 15.04 10.01
CA MET A 1 -26.46 15.22 10.40
C MET A 1 -25.90 14.06 11.22
N VAL A 2 -26.60 13.51 12.22
CA VAL A 2 -26.10 12.37 13.04
C VAL A 2 -26.09 11.05 12.25
N GLU A 3 -26.97 10.87 11.28
CA GLU A 3 -27.04 9.67 10.42
C GLU A 3 -25.97 9.67 9.32
N LEU A 4 -25.61 10.85 8.79
CA LEU A 4 -24.47 11.03 7.88
C LEU A 4 -23.14 10.71 8.59
N ALA A 5 -22.98 11.16 9.86
CA ALA A 5 -21.77 10.88 10.66
C ALA A 5 -21.60 9.39 10.97
N LYS A 6 -22.68 8.61 11.09
CA LYS A 6 -22.63 7.15 11.28
C LYS A 6 -22.29 6.38 9.99
N ARG A 7 -22.63 6.91 8.82
CA ARG A 7 -22.24 6.34 7.51
C ARG A 7 -20.78 6.59 7.18
N THR A 8 -20.23 7.75 7.56
CA THR A 8 -18.83 8.13 7.32
C THR A 8 -17.81 7.41 8.22
N ALA A 9 -18.23 6.72 9.28
CA ALA A 9 -17.31 5.98 10.18
C ALA A 9 -16.71 4.69 9.59
N ARG A 10 -16.99 4.34 8.31
CA ARG A 10 -16.47 3.14 7.63
C ARG A 10 -15.14 3.35 6.89
N PHE A 11 -14.60 4.57 6.86
CA PHE A 11 -13.39 4.90 6.12
C PHE A 11 -12.22 5.25 7.03
N ASP A 12 -11.04 4.81 6.64
CA ASP A 12 -9.80 5.38 7.17
C ASP A 12 -9.72 6.84 6.67
N PRO A 13 -9.88 7.84 7.54
CA PRO A 13 -9.86 9.26 7.15
C PRO A 13 -8.54 9.65 6.48
N ARG A 14 -7.46 8.87 6.69
CA ARG A 14 -6.12 9.12 6.16
C ARG A 14 -6.07 9.16 4.62
N TRP A 15 -6.91 8.40 3.90
CA TRP A 15 -6.87 8.42 2.44
C TRP A 15 -7.45 9.71 1.84
N ARG A 16 -8.47 10.34 2.49
CA ARG A 16 -9.01 11.66 2.08
C ARG A 16 -7.94 12.75 2.21
N GLU A 17 -7.24 12.79 3.35
CA GLU A 17 -6.14 13.72 3.61
C GLU A 17 -5.01 13.56 2.58
N ARG A 18 -4.77 12.31 2.10
CA ARG A 18 -3.79 11.99 1.04
C ARG A 18 -4.21 12.56 -0.31
N LEU A 19 -5.46 12.30 -0.72
CA LEU A 19 -5.99 12.79 -2.00
C LEU A 19 -6.10 14.31 -2.01
N ALA A 20 -6.41 14.94 -0.88
CA ALA A 20 -6.41 16.38 -0.73
C ALA A 20 -5.00 17.01 -0.71
N GLY A 21 -3.94 16.20 -0.66
CA GLY A 21 -2.57 16.68 -0.57
C GLY A 21 -2.20 17.28 0.79
N GLU A 22 -3.01 17.03 1.83
CA GLU A 22 -2.84 17.58 3.18
C GLU A 22 -1.73 16.86 3.96
N VAL A 23 -1.42 15.60 3.61
CA VAL A 23 -0.37 14.79 4.24
C VAL A 23 0.76 14.54 3.27
N LYS A 24 2.00 14.88 3.68
CA LYS A 24 3.20 14.59 2.89
C LYS A 24 3.55 13.09 2.99
N PRO A 25 3.93 12.45 1.88
CA PRO A 25 4.43 11.08 1.92
C PRO A 25 5.72 10.97 2.74
N ALA A 26 5.85 9.89 3.51
CA ALA A 26 7.10 9.53 4.20
C ALA A 26 8.18 9.04 3.22
N ILE A 27 7.75 8.45 2.10
CA ILE A 27 8.63 7.99 1.02
C ILE A 27 8.04 8.45 -0.30
N VAL A 28 8.88 9.08 -1.16
CA VAL A 28 8.55 9.47 -2.53
C VAL A 28 9.59 8.86 -3.45
N ALA A 29 9.17 7.93 -4.29
CA ALA A 29 9.98 7.37 -5.37
C ALA A 29 9.38 7.82 -6.72
N LYS A 30 10.19 8.39 -7.62
CA LYS A 30 9.75 8.80 -8.97
C LYS A 30 10.77 8.34 -9.99
N GLY A 31 10.38 7.41 -10.86
CA GLY A 31 11.21 6.91 -11.94
C GLY A 31 12.51 6.26 -11.45
N VAL A 32 12.49 5.59 -10.28
CA VAL A 32 13.71 5.02 -9.68
C VAL A 32 14.19 3.83 -10.50
N ARG A 33 15.45 3.91 -10.95
CA ARG A 33 16.18 2.85 -11.66
C ARG A 33 17.42 2.45 -10.88
N HIS A 34 17.82 1.19 -11.00
CA HIS A 34 19.03 0.70 -10.35
C HIS A 34 19.71 -0.37 -11.19
N TYR A 35 21.04 -0.35 -11.17
CA TYR A 35 21.90 -1.25 -11.93
C TYR A 35 22.93 -1.90 -11.01
N PHE A 36 23.25 -3.16 -11.27
CA PHE A 36 24.40 -3.86 -10.71
C PHE A 36 25.49 -4.03 -11.75
N GLY A 37 26.73 -4.17 -11.26
CA GLY A 37 27.92 -4.33 -12.12
C GLY A 37 28.35 -3.02 -12.78
N SER A 38 29.37 -3.10 -13.62
CA SER A 38 29.96 -1.99 -14.37
C SER A 38 30.40 -2.45 -15.76
N GLY A 39 30.53 -1.50 -16.70
CA GLY A 39 30.92 -1.79 -18.08
C GLY A 39 29.92 -2.75 -18.74
N GLU A 40 30.43 -3.78 -19.43
CA GLU A 40 29.62 -4.78 -20.12
C GLU A 40 28.80 -5.68 -19.20
N LEU A 41 29.17 -5.78 -17.92
CA LEU A 41 28.45 -6.54 -16.90
C LEU A 41 27.36 -5.69 -16.20
N ARG A 42 27.12 -4.47 -16.63
CA ARG A 42 26.07 -3.62 -16.07
C ARG A 42 24.68 -4.16 -16.42
N LYS A 43 23.95 -4.59 -15.40
CA LYS A 43 22.59 -5.14 -15.55
C LYS A 43 21.58 -4.29 -14.78
N GLN A 44 20.54 -3.83 -15.47
CA GLN A 44 19.43 -3.13 -14.84
C GLN A 44 18.57 -4.11 -14.03
N VAL A 45 18.18 -3.70 -12.82
CA VAL A 45 17.39 -4.51 -11.87
C VAL A 45 16.11 -3.81 -11.46
N LEU A 46 16.08 -2.47 -11.47
CA LEU A 46 14.86 -1.70 -11.25
C LEU A 46 14.59 -0.78 -12.44
N PHE A 47 13.32 -0.74 -12.89
CA PHE A 47 12.87 -0.04 -14.08
C PHE A 47 11.75 0.94 -13.73
N ASP A 48 12.04 2.25 -13.73
CA ASP A 48 11.08 3.36 -13.60
C ASP A 48 10.06 3.23 -12.45
N ASN A 49 10.51 2.77 -11.27
CA ASN A 49 9.61 2.57 -10.15
C ASN A 49 9.15 3.91 -9.56
N THR A 50 7.82 4.09 -9.50
CA THR A 50 7.16 5.26 -8.91
C THR A 50 6.22 4.77 -7.82
N LEU A 51 6.37 5.34 -6.59
CA LEU A 51 5.62 4.92 -5.41
C LEU A 51 5.68 6.01 -4.34
N ASP A 52 4.53 6.39 -3.82
CA ASP A 52 4.41 7.26 -2.65
C ASP A 52 3.87 6.46 -1.47
N ILE A 53 4.53 6.55 -0.30
CA ILE A 53 4.12 5.86 0.94
C ILE A 53 3.93 6.89 2.04
N TYR A 54 2.83 6.79 2.77
CA TYR A 54 2.43 7.79 3.75
C TYR A 54 2.77 7.39 5.20
N PRO A 55 2.91 8.36 6.13
CA PRO A 55 3.22 8.08 7.53
C PRO A 55 2.19 7.17 8.20
N GLY A 56 2.68 6.13 8.91
CA GLY A 56 1.83 5.17 9.60
C GLY A 56 1.22 4.08 8.71
N GLU A 57 1.59 4.01 7.42
CA GLU A 57 1.14 3.01 6.47
C GLU A 57 1.95 1.72 6.57
N ILE A 58 1.26 0.58 6.49
CA ILE A 58 1.89 -0.75 6.40
C ILE A 58 1.77 -1.23 4.95
N ILE A 59 2.90 -1.29 4.27
CA ILE A 59 3.02 -1.80 2.90
C ILE A 59 3.57 -3.22 2.93
N ILE A 60 2.91 -4.14 2.25
CA ILE A 60 3.49 -5.45 1.92
C ILE A 60 3.92 -5.45 0.47
N MET A 61 5.20 -5.69 0.22
CA MET A 61 5.78 -5.81 -1.10
C MET A 61 5.93 -7.28 -1.48
N THR A 62 5.21 -7.69 -2.52
CA THR A 62 5.17 -9.06 -3.05
C THR A 62 5.82 -9.14 -4.44
N GLY A 63 5.97 -10.36 -4.97
CA GLY A 63 6.49 -10.61 -6.32
C GLY A 63 7.51 -11.75 -6.34
N PRO A 64 7.88 -12.27 -7.53
CA PRO A 64 8.80 -13.40 -7.68
C PRO A 64 10.17 -13.16 -7.03
N SER A 65 10.90 -14.23 -6.72
CA SER A 65 12.30 -14.11 -6.29
C SER A 65 13.13 -13.44 -7.41
N GLY A 66 14.03 -12.54 -7.02
CA GLY A 66 14.85 -11.79 -7.98
C GLY A 66 14.15 -10.61 -8.67
N SER A 67 12.88 -10.30 -8.36
CA SER A 67 12.15 -9.17 -8.96
C SER A 67 12.62 -7.78 -8.51
N GLY A 68 13.59 -7.66 -7.61
CA GLY A 68 14.16 -6.37 -7.18
C GLY A 68 13.62 -5.83 -5.84
N LYS A 69 12.74 -6.55 -5.12
CA LYS A 69 12.15 -6.11 -3.84
C LYS A 69 13.19 -5.70 -2.80
N THR A 70 14.13 -6.57 -2.48
CA THR A 70 15.25 -6.29 -1.55
C THR A 70 16.12 -5.12 -2.05
N THR A 71 16.28 -4.98 -3.38
CA THR A 71 17.03 -3.86 -3.95
C THR A 71 16.32 -2.54 -3.68
N LEU A 72 15.01 -2.46 -3.94
CA LEU A 72 14.21 -1.26 -3.65
C LEU A 72 14.19 -0.97 -2.14
N LEU A 73 14.00 -2.00 -1.30
CA LEU A 73 14.04 -1.89 0.15
C LEU A 73 15.38 -1.33 0.65
N THR A 74 16.51 -1.80 0.10
CA THR A 74 17.85 -1.33 0.49
C THR A 74 18.18 0.07 -0.02
N LEU A 75 17.59 0.51 -1.14
CA LEU A 75 17.67 1.91 -1.60
C LEU A 75 16.91 2.83 -0.64
N ILE A 76 15.67 2.49 -0.28
CA ILE A 76 14.86 3.23 0.69
C ILE A 76 15.58 3.28 2.05
N GLY A 77 16.18 2.16 2.48
CA GLY A 77 16.94 2.05 3.71
C GLY A 77 18.33 2.71 3.68
N THR A 78 18.68 3.41 2.60
CA THR A 78 19.98 4.10 2.41
C THR A 78 21.22 3.18 2.47
N LEU A 79 21.03 1.87 2.32
CA LEU A 79 22.13 0.90 2.25
C LEU A 79 22.77 0.87 0.86
N ARG A 80 22.09 1.40 -0.15
CA ARG A 80 22.54 1.61 -1.52
C ARG A 80 22.33 3.04 -1.94
N LYS A 81 23.18 3.54 -2.84
CA LYS A 81 23.01 4.87 -3.44
C LYS A 81 21.97 4.84 -4.55
N VAL A 82 21.15 5.87 -4.62
CA VAL A 82 20.24 6.11 -5.75
C VAL A 82 21.10 6.48 -6.96
N GLN A 83 20.92 5.76 -8.07
CA GLN A 83 21.69 5.96 -9.29
C GLN A 83 20.92 6.85 -10.29
N GLU A 84 19.63 6.58 -10.49
CA GLU A 84 18.75 7.32 -11.40
C GLU A 84 17.35 7.46 -10.80
N GLY A 85 16.64 8.53 -11.17
CA GLY A 85 15.34 8.88 -10.63
C GLY A 85 15.42 9.72 -9.35
N HIS A 86 14.28 9.90 -8.70
CA HIS A 86 14.17 10.66 -7.46
C HIS A 86 13.71 9.71 -6.34
N LEU A 87 14.42 9.72 -5.22
CA LEU A 87 14.01 9.03 -3.99
C LEU A 87 14.18 9.96 -2.79
N SER A 88 13.07 10.24 -2.10
CA SER A 88 13.05 10.97 -0.83
C SER A 88 12.52 10.05 0.27
N VAL A 89 13.12 10.11 1.45
CA VAL A 89 12.75 9.31 2.63
C VAL A 89 12.71 10.22 3.85
N LEU A 90 11.60 10.25 4.55
CA LEU A 90 11.34 11.11 5.71
C LEU A 90 11.72 12.58 5.41
N ASP A 91 11.16 13.11 4.31
CA ASP A 91 11.41 14.47 3.78
C ASP A 91 12.86 14.78 3.35
N ARG A 92 13.73 13.77 3.22
CA ARG A 92 15.14 13.95 2.81
C ARG A 92 15.38 13.36 1.42
N PRO A 93 15.71 14.18 0.40
CA PRO A 93 16.06 13.72 -0.94
C PRO A 93 17.43 13.03 -0.93
N LEU A 94 17.47 11.72 -1.24
CA LEU A 94 18.69 10.89 -1.05
C LEU A 94 19.80 11.19 -2.06
N HIS A 95 19.49 11.71 -3.24
CA HIS A 95 20.47 12.01 -4.28
C HIS A 95 21.33 13.24 -3.96
N GLN A 96 20.89 14.10 -3.04
CA GLN A 96 21.58 15.31 -2.61
C GLN A 96 22.07 15.25 -1.16
N ALA A 97 21.69 14.17 -0.43
CA ALA A 97 21.99 14.07 0.99
C ALA A 97 23.49 13.87 1.26
N SER A 98 24.02 14.66 2.17
CA SER A 98 25.36 14.49 2.72
C SER A 98 25.48 13.20 3.55
N ASN A 99 26.69 12.73 3.80
CA ASN A 99 26.93 11.59 4.66
C ASN A 99 26.37 11.79 6.09
N ALA A 100 26.40 13.00 6.61
CA ALA A 100 25.86 13.33 7.93
C ALA A 100 24.32 13.21 7.94
N GLU A 101 23.63 13.68 6.90
CA GLU A 101 22.18 13.54 6.75
C GLU A 101 21.77 12.09 6.59
N ILE A 102 22.51 11.28 5.80
CA ILE A 102 22.29 9.85 5.66
C ILE A 102 22.47 9.13 7.00
N LEU A 103 23.49 9.46 7.79
CA LEU A 103 23.68 8.89 9.11
C LEU A 103 22.54 9.29 10.07
N GLY A 104 22.09 10.55 10.01
CA GLY A 104 20.92 11.01 10.75
C GLY A 104 19.65 10.25 10.36
N LEU A 105 19.44 10.04 9.06
CA LEU A 105 18.30 9.27 8.55
C LEU A 105 18.32 7.81 9.01
N ARG A 106 19.48 7.14 8.95
CA ARG A 106 19.63 5.74 9.42
C ARG A 106 19.25 5.53 10.87
N ARG A 107 19.39 6.54 11.72
CA ARG A 107 18.95 6.48 13.13
C ARG A 107 17.44 6.48 13.31
N GLU A 108 16.71 6.92 12.27
CA GLU A 108 15.25 6.94 12.22
C GLU A 108 14.67 5.72 11.51
N ILE A 109 15.54 4.82 10.99
CA ILE A 109 15.16 3.61 10.26
C ILE A 109 15.49 2.36 11.09
N GLY A 110 14.49 1.50 11.28
CA GLY A 110 14.65 0.16 11.80
C GLY A 110 14.74 -0.85 10.65
N PHE A 111 15.86 -1.55 10.51
CA PHE A 111 16.02 -2.56 9.46
C PHE A 111 16.01 -3.97 10.05
N ILE A 112 15.13 -4.82 9.52
CA ILE A 112 15.00 -6.24 9.85
C ILE A 112 15.39 -7.03 8.62
N PHE A 113 16.57 -7.67 8.64
CA PHE A 113 17.09 -8.43 7.53
C PHE A 113 16.60 -9.88 7.56
N GLN A 114 16.54 -10.52 6.40
CA GLN A 114 16.32 -11.95 6.26
C GLN A 114 17.42 -12.76 6.95
N ALA A 115 18.70 -12.39 6.75
CA ALA A 115 19.81 -12.88 7.56
C ALA A 115 19.82 -12.10 8.88
N HIS A 116 19.78 -12.78 10.01
CA HIS A 116 19.62 -12.16 11.34
C HIS A 116 20.72 -11.13 11.66
N ASN A 117 21.94 -11.31 11.12
CA ASN A 117 23.10 -10.43 11.30
C ASN A 117 23.35 -10.07 12.77
N LEU A 118 23.29 -11.07 13.65
CA LEU A 118 23.58 -10.92 15.08
C LEU A 118 25.08 -11.07 15.32
N PHE A 119 25.61 -10.36 16.32
CA PHE A 119 26.97 -10.51 16.79
C PHE A 119 27.06 -11.69 17.75
N ASP A 120 27.79 -12.73 17.37
CA ASP A 120 27.87 -14.01 18.10
C ASP A 120 28.50 -13.86 19.49
N SER A 121 29.38 -12.86 19.69
CA SER A 121 29.98 -12.56 20.98
C SER A 121 29.05 -11.90 21.99
N LEU A 122 27.95 -11.31 21.51
CA LEU A 122 26.99 -10.53 22.32
C LEU A 122 25.77 -11.35 22.70
N THR A 123 25.21 -11.09 23.90
CA THR A 123 23.91 -11.65 24.29
C THR A 123 22.77 -11.03 23.50
N ALA A 124 21.55 -11.60 23.60
CA ALA A 124 20.34 -11.05 22.97
C ALA A 124 20.12 -9.58 23.40
N THR A 125 20.18 -9.28 24.71
CA THR A 125 20.06 -7.90 25.21
C THR A 125 21.13 -6.97 24.65
N GLN A 126 22.38 -7.43 24.55
CA GLN A 126 23.48 -6.62 24.03
C GLN A 126 23.33 -6.36 22.53
N ASN A 127 22.89 -7.36 21.74
CA ASN A 127 22.57 -7.19 20.32
C ASN A 127 21.47 -6.14 20.09
N VAL A 128 20.43 -6.15 20.91
CA VAL A 128 19.34 -5.15 20.85
C VAL A 128 19.83 -3.77 21.26
N ARG A 129 20.66 -3.69 22.33
CA ARG A 129 21.18 -2.41 22.85
C ARG A 129 22.05 -1.67 21.84
N MET A 130 22.80 -2.36 20.98
CA MET A 130 23.60 -1.70 19.93
C MET A 130 22.76 -0.74 19.06
N ALA A 131 21.54 -1.16 18.68
CA ALA A 131 20.69 -0.29 17.89
C ALA A 131 20.19 0.92 18.70
N LEU A 132 19.93 0.74 19.98
CA LEU A 132 19.54 1.83 20.87
C LEU A 132 20.69 2.85 21.04
N GLU A 133 21.92 2.38 21.21
CA GLU A 133 23.11 3.25 21.36
C GLU A 133 23.39 4.08 20.10
N LEU A 134 23.13 3.54 18.90
CA LEU A 134 23.26 4.25 17.62
C LEU A 134 22.15 5.31 17.40
N GLY A 135 20.97 5.11 17.99
CA GLY A 135 19.80 5.97 17.83
C GLY A 135 19.75 7.24 18.68
N SER A 136 20.83 7.62 19.39
CA SER A 136 20.85 8.72 20.38
C SER A 136 20.05 8.38 21.64
N PRO A 137 20.56 7.47 22.45
CA PRO A 137 19.85 6.95 23.61
C PRO A 137 19.59 8.02 24.67
N SER A 138 18.37 8.09 25.16
CA SER A 138 18.01 8.86 26.37
C SER A 138 18.04 7.97 27.61
N GLY A 139 18.36 8.56 28.75
CA GLY A 139 18.31 7.90 30.02
C GLY A 139 19.59 7.15 30.44
N SER A 140 19.57 6.60 31.66
CA SER A 140 20.68 5.84 32.23
C SER A 140 20.86 4.47 31.55
N ARG A 141 22.05 3.88 31.64
CA ARG A 141 22.35 2.53 31.12
C ARG A 141 21.40 1.45 31.67
N ARG A 142 20.91 1.63 32.88
CA ARG A 142 19.92 0.74 33.53
C ARG A 142 18.56 0.83 32.78
N GLN A 143 18.11 2.04 32.47
CA GLN A 143 16.86 2.28 31.71
C GLN A 143 16.96 1.72 30.30
N GLN A 144 18.09 1.92 29.62
CA GLN A 144 18.33 1.36 28.29
C GLN A 144 18.31 -0.18 28.31
N ASN A 145 18.95 -0.80 29.30
CA ASN A 145 18.89 -2.26 29.43
C ASN A 145 17.47 -2.74 29.71
N GLN A 146 16.70 -2.05 30.52
CA GLN A 146 15.31 -2.37 30.78
C GLN A 146 14.48 -2.30 29.48
N GLN A 147 14.64 -1.21 28.71
CA GLN A 147 13.96 -1.05 27.43
C GLN A 147 14.29 -2.19 26.43
N CYS A 148 15.56 -2.61 26.36
CA CYS A 148 15.96 -3.76 25.53
C CYS A 148 15.32 -5.07 25.99
N GLN A 149 15.28 -5.31 27.31
CA GLN A 149 14.67 -6.50 27.89
C GLN A 149 13.15 -6.52 27.66
N ASP A 150 12.48 -5.36 27.80
CA ASP A 150 11.04 -5.26 27.56
C ASP A 150 10.70 -5.52 26.09
N MET A 151 11.52 -5.03 25.16
CA MET A 151 11.37 -5.36 23.74
C MET A 151 11.58 -6.87 23.46
N LEU A 152 12.57 -7.49 24.09
CA LEU A 152 12.79 -8.93 24.00
C LEU A 152 11.62 -9.74 24.59
N ARG A 153 11.01 -9.29 25.68
CA ARG A 153 9.77 -9.89 26.22
C ARG A 153 8.60 -9.75 25.26
N ALA A 154 8.45 -8.58 24.64
CA ALA A 154 7.40 -8.33 23.66
C ALA A 154 7.46 -9.31 22.47
N VAL A 155 8.67 -9.67 22.00
CA VAL A 155 8.87 -10.69 20.96
C VAL A 155 8.92 -12.13 21.52
N GLY A 156 8.58 -12.35 22.79
CA GLY A 156 8.51 -13.67 23.43
C GLY A 156 9.87 -14.31 23.77
N LEU A 157 10.88 -13.50 24.07
CA LEU A 157 12.24 -13.95 24.44
C LEU A 157 12.63 -13.59 25.88
N GLY A 158 11.67 -13.41 26.81
CA GLY A 158 11.93 -13.05 28.19
C GLY A 158 12.91 -13.95 28.92
N GLU A 159 12.83 -15.27 28.69
CA GLU A 159 13.72 -16.28 29.27
C GLU A 159 15.09 -16.40 28.55
N ARG A 160 15.28 -15.69 27.44
CA ARG A 160 16.46 -15.81 26.57
C ARG A 160 17.30 -14.52 26.46
N ILE A 161 17.03 -13.53 27.31
CA ILE A 161 17.64 -12.19 27.25
C ILE A 161 19.18 -12.21 27.38
N ASN A 162 19.73 -13.21 28.12
CA ASN A 162 21.16 -13.38 28.36
C ASN A 162 21.82 -14.43 27.43
N HIS A 163 21.05 -15.08 26.54
CA HIS A 163 21.60 -16.07 25.64
C HIS A 163 22.35 -15.41 24.48
N LYS A 164 23.43 -16.07 24.02
CA LYS A 164 24.17 -15.70 22.83
C LYS A 164 23.52 -16.35 21.58
N PRO A 165 23.77 -15.85 20.35
CA PRO A 165 23.18 -16.40 19.13
C PRO A 165 23.38 -17.90 18.92
N ASN A 166 24.52 -18.46 19.32
CA ASN A 166 24.78 -19.90 19.21
C ASN A 166 23.91 -20.77 20.15
N GLN A 167 23.26 -20.15 21.13
CA GLN A 167 22.34 -20.81 22.08
C GLN A 167 20.85 -20.61 21.68
N LEU A 168 20.58 -19.98 20.54
CA LEU A 168 19.27 -19.61 20.06
C LEU A 168 18.91 -20.38 18.77
N SER A 169 17.66 -20.80 18.66
CA SER A 169 17.13 -21.34 17.39
C SER A 169 17.06 -20.25 16.31
N GLY A 170 16.88 -20.66 15.03
CA GLY A 170 16.71 -19.72 13.93
C GLY A 170 15.59 -18.70 14.16
N GLY A 171 14.40 -19.15 14.57
CA GLY A 171 13.28 -18.29 14.90
C GLY A 171 13.53 -17.39 16.13
N GLN A 172 14.31 -17.86 17.13
CA GLN A 172 14.72 -17.01 18.25
C GLN A 172 15.71 -15.92 17.81
N LYS A 173 16.67 -16.23 16.95
CA LYS A 173 17.58 -15.25 16.33
C LYS A 173 16.81 -14.20 15.54
N GLN A 174 15.82 -14.61 14.75
CA GLN A 174 14.98 -13.69 14.01
C GLN A 174 14.23 -12.73 14.95
N ARG A 175 13.68 -13.22 16.06
CA ARG A 175 13.01 -12.37 17.05
C ARG A 175 13.96 -11.41 17.75
N VAL A 176 15.23 -11.77 17.99
CA VAL A 176 16.26 -10.82 18.47
C VAL A 176 16.54 -9.74 17.43
N ALA A 177 16.66 -10.11 16.13
CA ALA A 177 16.86 -9.14 15.05
C ALA A 177 15.69 -8.17 14.91
N ILE A 178 14.45 -8.65 15.08
CA ILE A 178 13.23 -7.82 15.10
C ILE A 178 13.27 -6.87 16.30
N ALA A 179 13.55 -7.36 17.51
CA ALA A 179 13.67 -6.53 18.70
C ALA A 179 14.73 -5.43 18.51
N ARG A 180 15.87 -5.76 17.89
CA ARG A 180 16.92 -4.81 17.54
C ARG A 180 16.43 -3.73 16.58
N GLY A 181 15.65 -4.10 15.54
CA GLY A 181 15.11 -3.16 14.57
C GLY A 181 14.07 -2.20 15.15
N LEU A 182 13.42 -2.55 16.28
CA LEU A 182 12.28 -1.80 16.84
C LEU A 182 12.60 -1.03 18.12
N VAL A 183 13.66 -1.37 18.84
CA VAL A 183 13.93 -0.87 20.20
C VAL A 183 14.08 0.65 20.29
N HIS A 184 14.62 1.29 19.27
CA HIS A 184 14.85 2.74 19.20
C HIS A 184 13.66 3.54 18.69
N ARG A 185 12.48 2.90 18.49
CA ARG A 185 11.23 3.47 17.97
C ARG A 185 11.43 4.23 16.66
N PRO A 186 11.83 3.53 15.59
CA PRO A 186 12.09 4.15 14.31
C PRO A 186 10.80 4.73 13.70
N LYS A 187 10.94 5.77 12.88
CA LYS A 187 9.85 6.34 12.07
C LYS A 187 9.56 5.51 10.82
N LEU A 188 10.57 4.77 10.33
CA LEU A 188 10.46 3.88 9.18
C LEU A 188 11.01 2.51 9.55
N ILE A 189 10.21 1.47 9.30
CA ILE A 189 10.60 0.07 9.52
C ILE A 189 10.64 -0.64 8.17
N LEU A 190 11.81 -1.22 7.86
CA LEU A 190 12.06 -1.98 6.65
C LEU A 190 12.34 -3.43 7.02
N ALA A 191 11.48 -4.34 6.61
CA ALA A 191 11.57 -5.76 6.97
C ALA A 191 11.65 -6.63 5.71
N ASP A 192 12.73 -7.38 5.59
CA ASP A 192 12.95 -8.36 4.52
C ASP A 192 12.71 -9.77 5.09
N GLU A 193 11.63 -10.42 4.70
CA GLU A 193 11.16 -11.75 5.14
C GLU A 193 11.13 -11.93 6.68
N PRO A 194 10.49 -11.03 7.44
CA PRO A 194 10.58 -11.05 8.91
C PRO A 194 9.96 -12.28 9.59
N THR A 195 9.06 -13.01 8.92
CA THR A 195 8.35 -14.18 9.47
C THR A 195 8.82 -15.51 8.90
N ALA A 196 9.72 -15.54 7.91
CA ALA A 196 10.12 -16.76 7.18
C ALA A 196 10.68 -17.89 8.08
N ALA A 197 11.38 -17.54 9.18
CA ALA A 197 11.95 -18.48 10.12
C ALA A 197 11.08 -18.74 11.38
N LEU A 198 9.84 -18.21 11.40
CA LEU A 198 8.95 -18.26 12.56
C LEU A 198 7.81 -19.26 12.35
N ASP A 199 7.44 -19.93 13.45
CA ASP A 199 6.16 -20.63 13.55
C ASP A 199 4.99 -19.61 13.45
N GLU A 200 3.79 -20.13 13.21
CA GLU A 200 2.60 -19.30 13.00
C GLU A 200 2.32 -18.35 14.18
N GLN A 201 2.38 -18.87 15.41
CA GLN A 201 2.11 -18.08 16.61
C GLN A 201 3.15 -16.99 16.83
N SER A 202 4.44 -17.30 16.63
CA SER A 202 5.53 -16.33 16.74
C SER A 202 5.47 -15.29 15.62
N GLY A 203 5.15 -15.71 14.39
CA GLY A 203 4.95 -14.83 13.25
C GLY A 203 3.81 -13.84 13.51
N ARG A 204 2.65 -14.33 13.99
CA ARG A 204 1.51 -13.47 14.31
C ARG A 204 1.82 -12.44 15.39
N ARG A 205 2.52 -12.83 16.46
CA ARG A 205 2.96 -11.91 17.52
C ARG A 205 3.86 -10.78 16.99
N VAL A 206 4.79 -11.10 16.10
CA VAL A 206 5.66 -10.10 15.45
C VAL A 206 4.85 -9.12 14.62
N VAL A 207 3.92 -9.63 13.84
CA VAL A 207 3.07 -8.82 12.97
C VAL A 207 2.16 -7.88 13.79
N GLU A 208 1.59 -8.35 14.88
CA GLU A 208 0.81 -7.51 15.80
C GLU A 208 1.67 -6.40 16.44
N LEU A 209 2.93 -6.71 16.80
CA LEU A 209 3.87 -5.70 17.30
C LEU A 209 4.17 -4.63 16.23
N LEU A 210 4.38 -5.02 14.97
CA LEU A 210 4.56 -4.08 13.87
C LEU A 210 3.32 -3.20 13.69
N ARG A 211 2.13 -3.80 13.71
CA ARG A 211 0.85 -3.09 13.60
C ARG A 211 0.67 -2.07 14.75
N GLU A 212 1.06 -2.45 15.95
CA GLU A 212 1.06 -1.53 17.11
C GLU A 212 1.97 -0.32 16.86
N ARG A 213 3.20 -0.54 16.33
CA ARG A 213 4.12 0.56 16.00
C ARG A 213 3.55 1.50 14.94
N ALA A 214 2.92 0.97 13.90
CA ALA A 214 2.26 1.79 12.89
C ALA A 214 1.14 2.66 13.50
N LYS A 215 0.32 2.10 14.39
CA LYS A 215 -0.81 2.80 15.00
C LYS A 215 -0.38 3.83 16.06
N VAL A 216 0.51 3.43 17.00
CA VAL A 216 0.85 4.23 18.17
C VAL A 216 1.95 5.24 17.85
N ASP A 217 3.03 4.79 17.22
CA ASP A 217 4.20 5.62 16.90
C ASP A 217 4.09 6.29 15.53
N ARG A 218 3.02 6.01 14.73
CA ARG A 218 2.86 6.39 13.33
C ARG A 218 4.06 5.98 12.46
N ALA A 219 4.71 4.88 12.82
CA ALA A 219 5.82 4.35 12.05
C ALA A 219 5.34 3.84 10.70
N THR A 220 6.00 4.24 9.61
CA THR A 220 5.78 3.69 8.28
C THR A 220 6.48 2.35 8.16
N ILE A 221 5.82 1.35 7.61
CA ILE A 221 6.34 -0.03 7.58
C ILE A 221 6.31 -0.58 6.17
N ILE A 222 7.44 -1.09 5.70
CA ILE A 222 7.53 -1.87 4.45
C ILE A 222 7.99 -3.28 4.79
N ILE A 223 7.19 -4.25 4.41
CA ILE A 223 7.48 -5.68 4.59
C ILE A 223 7.62 -6.33 3.22
N VAL A 224 8.78 -6.87 2.90
CA VAL A 224 8.96 -7.78 1.77
C VAL A 224 8.69 -9.20 2.27
N THR A 225 7.75 -9.91 1.66
CA THR A 225 7.44 -11.28 2.06
C THR A 225 6.72 -12.07 0.98
N HIS A 226 6.85 -13.40 1.06
CA HIS A 226 6.03 -14.38 0.35
C HIS A 226 5.01 -15.07 1.27
N ASP A 227 4.93 -14.66 2.53
CA ASP A 227 4.04 -15.25 3.54
C ASP A 227 2.64 -14.65 3.46
N ASN A 228 1.71 -15.39 2.86
CA ASN A 228 0.32 -14.95 2.72
C ASN A 228 -0.44 -14.82 4.05
N ARG A 229 0.08 -15.42 5.15
CA ARG A 229 -0.56 -15.40 6.47
C ARG A 229 -0.57 -14.02 7.13
N ILE A 230 0.23 -13.09 6.59
CA ILE A 230 0.36 -11.72 7.15
C ILE A 230 -0.20 -10.63 6.24
N LEU A 231 -0.83 -10.98 5.11
CA LEU A 231 -1.38 -9.98 4.19
C LEU A 231 -2.51 -9.15 4.80
N ASP A 232 -3.22 -9.70 5.77
CA ASP A 232 -4.36 -9.06 6.46
C ASP A 232 -3.99 -7.84 7.31
N VAL A 233 -2.70 -7.63 7.58
CA VAL A 233 -2.24 -6.46 8.36
C VAL A 233 -1.85 -5.27 7.50
N ALA A 234 -1.68 -5.47 6.19
CA ALA A 234 -1.27 -4.41 5.28
C ALA A 234 -2.41 -3.42 5.02
N ASP A 235 -2.06 -2.15 4.91
CA ASP A 235 -2.94 -1.13 4.33
C ASP A 235 -2.89 -1.23 2.79
N ARG A 236 -1.70 -1.56 2.22
CA ARG A 236 -1.47 -1.70 0.77
C ARG A 236 -0.58 -2.89 0.43
N ILE A 237 -0.86 -3.50 -0.72
CA ILE A 237 0.02 -4.50 -1.34
C ILE A 237 0.61 -3.92 -2.62
N VAL A 238 1.93 -3.92 -2.70
CA VAL A 238 2.71 -3.50 -3.88
C VAL A 238 3.32 -4.73 -4.52
N ASN A 239 2.99 -5.03 -5.77
CA ASN A 239 3.53 -6.17 -6.50
C ASN A 239 4.65 -5.71 -7.44
N LEU A 240 5.87 -6.23 -7.20
CA LEU A 240 7.05 -5.97 -8.02
C LEU A 240 7.38 -7.20 -8.88
N VAL A 241 7.35 -7.04 -10.20
CA VAL A 241 7.68 -8.11 -11.18
C VAL A 241 8.69 -7.57 -12.17
N ASP A 242 9.74 -8.34 -12.44
CA ASP A 242 10.82 -8.00 -13.38
C ASP A 242 11.36 -6.56 -13.20
N GLY A 243 11.57 -6.18 -11.94
CA GLY A 243 12.13 -4.88 -11.58
C GLY A 243 11.17 -3.68 -11.69
N SER A 244 9.88 -3.91 -11.98
CA SER A 244 8.86 -2.86 -12.11
C SER A 244 7.70 -3.10 -11.16
N ILE A 245 7.15 -2.05 -10.56
CA ILE A 245 5.88 -2.10 -9.83
C ILE A 245 4.77 -2.32 -10.87
N ARG A 246 4.04 -3.43 -10.75
CA ARG A 246 2.94 -3.82 -11.64
C ARG A 246 1.57 -3.50 -11.07
N SER A 247 1.42 -3.60 -9.76
CA SER A 247 0.19 -3.19 -9.06
C SER A 247 0.51 -2.60 -7.69
N ASP A 248 -0.39 -1.75 -7.23
CA ASP A 248 -0.33 -1.02 -5.97
C ASP A 248 -1.76 -0.86 -5.45
N VAL A 249 -2.18 -1.75 -4.55
CA VAL A 249 -3.58 -1.95 -4.16
C VAL A 249 -3.79 -1.66 -2.69
N LEU A 250 -4.71 -0.75 -2.38
CA LEU A 250 -5.23 -0.52 -1.03
C LEU A 250 -6.17 -1.66 -0.64
N ILE A 251 -5.85 -2.44 0.40
CA ILE A 251 -6.61 -3.65 0.79
C ILE A 251 -8.04 -3.30 1.21
N GLN A 252 -8.21 -2.27 2.03
CA GLN A 252 -9.54 -1.84 2.46
C GLN A 252 -10.37 -1.35 1.28
N GLU A 253 -9.73 -0.64 0.35
CA GLU A 253 -10.35 -0.13 -0.85
C GLU A 253 -10.75 -1.27 -1.79
N ALA A 254 -9.87 -2.24 -2.03
CA ALA A 254 -10.16 -3.41 -2.86
C ALA A 254 -11.35 -4.23 -2.33
N ALA A 255 -11.46 -4.39 -1.01
CA ALA A 255 -12.60 -5.08 -0.40
C ALA A 255 -13.92 -4.32 -0.61
N ILE A 256 -13.90 -3.00 -0.47
CA ILE A 256 -15.07 -2.15 -0.67
C ILE A 256 -15.46 -2.14 -2.15
N VAL A 257 -14.49 -1.92 -3.03
CA VAL A 257 -14.70 -1.95 -4.48
C VAL A 257 -15.27 -3.29 -4.92
N SER A 258 -14.72 -4.41 -4.43
CA SER A 258 -15.24 -5.75 -4.73
C SER A 258 -16.68 -5.93 -4.25
N GLN A 259 -17.04 -5.40 -3.07
CA GLN A 259 -18.43 -5.42 -2.58
C GLN A 259 -19.36 -4.53 -3.42
N MET A 260 -18.90 -3.37 -3.87
CA MET A 260 -19.66 -2.48 -4.74
C MET A 260 -19.86 -3.11 -6.13
N LEU A 261 -18.80 -3.65 -6.72
CA LEU A 261 -18.88 -4.37 -8.00
C LEU A 261 -19.81 -5.58 -7.93
N ALA A 262 -19.77 -6.36 -6.84
CA ALA A 262 -20.67 -7.51 -6.66
C ALA A 262 -22.14 -7.11 -6.53
N LYS A 263 -22.44 -5.87 -6.13
CA LYS A 263 -23.82 -5.31 -6.09
C LYS A 263 -24.21 -4.61 -7.38
N CYS A 264 -23.25 -4.25 -8.22
CA CYS A 264 -23.50 -3.63 -9.51
C CYS A 264 -24.06 -4.69 -10.47
N GLU A 265 -25.24 -4.45 -11.03
CA GLU A 265 -25.92 -5.37 -11.97
C GLU A 265 -25.00 -5.81 -13.13
N LEU A 266 -24.14 -4.89 -13.57
CA LEU A 266 -23.17 -5.15 -14.64
C LEU A 266 -22.11 -6.20 -14.29
N PHE A 267 -21.76 -6.37 -13.04
CA PHE A 267 -20.63 -7.21 -12.58
C PHE A 267 -21.03 -8.36 -11.67
N GLN A 268 -22.32 -8.47 -11.30
CA GLN A 268 -22.83 -9.47 -10.33
C GLN A 268 -22.57 -10.92 -10.74
N HIS A 269 -22.39 -11.19 -12.04
CA HIS A 269 -22.14 -12.54 -12.58
C HIS A 269 -20.64 -12.85 -12.76
N LEU A 270 -19.74 -11.88 -12.47
CA LEU A 270 -18.30 -12.12 -12.53
C LEU A 270 -17.85 -13.03 -11.38
N THR A 271 -16.86 -13.88 -11.67
CA THR A 271 -16.22 -14.67 -10.62
C THR A 271 -15.50 -13.78 -9.61
N PRO A 272 -15.27 -14.21 -8.36
CA PRO A 272 -14.47 -13.43 -7.40
C PRO A 272 -13.10 -13.03 -7.92
N ARG A 273 -12.46 -13.85 -8.75
CA ARG A 273 -11.20 -13.56 -9.41
C ARG A 273 -11.33 -12.42 -10.41
N SER A 274 -12.33 -12.49 -11.29
CA SER A 274 -12.59 -11.44 -12.29
C SER A 274 -12.99 -10.13 -11.65
N LEU A 275 -13.76 -10.15 -10.53
CA LEU A 275 -14.08 -8.95 -9.75
C LEU A 275 -12.82 -8.30 -9.15
N ALA A 276 -11.87 -9.11 -8.65
CA ALA A 276 -10.60 -8.60 -8.17
C ALA A 276 -9.75 -7.99 -9.30
N GLU A 277 -9.71 -8.61 -10.48
CA GLU A 277 -9.02 -8.07 -11.66
C GLU A 277 -9.63 -6.73 -12.12
N VAL A 278 -10.96 -6.57 -12.08
CA VAL A 278 -11.63 -5.28 -12.37
C VAL A 278 -11.29 -4.26 -11.29
N ALA A 279 -11.34 -4.64 -10.01
CA ALA A 279 -11.03 -3.76 -8.89
C ALA A 279 -9.60 -3.18 -8.97
N ASP A 280 -8.63 -3.98 -9.41
CA ASP A 280 -7.23 -3.55 -9.58
C ASP A 280 -7.03 -2.45 -10.64
N HIS A 281 -7.98 -2.28 -11.57
CA HIS A 281 -7.92 -1.29 -12.64
C HIS A 281 -8.79 -0.06 -12.40
N LEU A 282 -9.61 -0.06 -11.34
CA LEU A 282 -10.41 1.10 -10.94
C LEU A 282 -9.53 2.17 -10.32
N LYS A 283 -9.68 3.41 -10.78
CA LYS A 283 -8.93 4.58 -10.31
C LYS A 283 -9.85 5.56 -9.60
N PRO A 284 -9.55 5.97 -8.38
CA PRO A 284 -10.33 7.00 -7.69
C PRO A 284 -10.09 8.38 -8.34
N GLU A 285 -11.17 9.08 -8.65
CA GLU A 285 -11.17 10.47 -9.13
C GLU A 285 -12.05 11.33 -8.24
N GLN A 286 -11.61 12.55 -7.93
CA GLN A 286 -12.36 13.50 -7.09
C GLN A 286 -13.00 14.57 -7.95
N PHE A 287 -14.21 14.94 -7.58
CA PHE A 287 -14.98 15.99 -8.23
C PHE A 287 -15.54 16.94 -7.18
N THR A 288 -15.41 18.24 -7.43
CA THR A 288 -16.01 19.28 -6.58
C THR A 288 -17.47 19.50 -6.96
N ALA A 289 -18.26 20.05 -6.03
CA ALA A 289 -19.65 20.43 -6.33
C ALA A 289 -19.72 21.35 -7.56
N GLY A 290 -20.63 21.05 -8.47
CA GLY A 290 -20.80 21.75 -9.75
C GLY A 290 -19.85 21.30 -10.88
N GLN A 291 -18.88 20.43 -10.61
CA GLN A 291 -17.95 19.93 -11.63
C GLN A 291 -18.65 18.90 -12.54
N VAL A 292 -18.50 19.08 -13.85
CA VAL A 292 -19.00 18.14 -14.87
C VAL A 292 -18.03 16.95 -14.97
N VAL A 293 -18.57 15.74 -14.81
CA VAL A 293 -17.83 14.48 -14.94
C VAL A 293 -17.79 14.01 -16.39
N ILE A 294 -18.95 13.97 -17.07
CA ILE A 294 -19.09 13.66 -18.49
C ILE A 294 -20.10 14.62 -19.13
N ARG A 295 -19.96 14.87 -20.43
CA ARG A 295 -20.87 15.75 -21.20
C ARG A 295 -21.65 14.94 -22.23
N GLU A 296 -22.92 15.24 -22.39
CA GLU A 296 -23.74 14.72 -23.48
C GLU A 296 -23.09 15.05 -24.82
N GLY A 297 -23.01 14.04 -25.72
CA GLY A 297 -22.40 14.17 -27.04
C GLY A 297 -20.90 13.87 -27.10
N ASP A 298 -20.17 13.83 -25.99
CA ASP A 298 -18.75 13.45 -25.96
C ASP A 298 -18.56 11.95 -26.24
N MET A 299 -17.42 11.55 -26.77
CA MET A 299 -17.06 10.14 -26.89
C MET A 299 -16.75 9.55 -25.52
N GLY A 300 -17.33 8.36 -25.25
CA GLY A 300 -17.12 7.68 -23.97
C GLY A 300 -15.83 6.88 -23.95
N ASP A 301 -15.00 7.13 -22.96
CA ASP A 301 -13.71 6.46 -22.73
C ASP A 301 -13.60 5.77 -21.36
N LYS A 302 -14.53 6.09 -20.42
CA LYS A 302 -14.53 5.56 -19.05
C LYS A 302 -15.94 5.19 -18.59
N PHE A 303 -16.00 4.15 -17.76
CA PHE A 303 -17.10 3.79 -16.88
C PHE A 303 -16.85 4.39 -15.51
N TYR A 304 -17.91 4.77 -14.79
CA TYR A 304 -17.80 5.35 -13.45
C TYR A 304 -18.72 4.62 -12.46
N LEU A 305 -18.20 4.35 -11.25
CA LEU A 305 -18.91 3.82 -10.09
C LEU A 305 -18.83 4.83 -8.97
N ILE A 306 -19.97 5.23 -8.40
CA ILE A 306 -20.01 6.25 -7.36
C ILE A 306 -19.61 5.63 -6.02
N ARG A 307 -18.47 6.07 -5.53
CA ARG A 307 -17.92 5.67 -4.24
C ARG A 307 -18.53 6.45 -3.10
N GLU A 308 -18.69 7.75 -3.30
CA GLU A 308 -19.22 8.70 -2.34
C GLU A 308 -19.70 9.96 -3.06
N GLY A 309 -20.80 10.56 -2.58
CA GLY A 309 -21.35 11.79 -3.12
C GLY A 309 -22.62 11.57 -3.92
N LEU A 310 -23.07 12.64 -4.56
CA LEU A 310 -24.30 12.71 -5.33
C LEU A 310 -24.03 13.38 -6.66
N VAL A 311 -24.53 12.81 -7.75
CA VAL A 311 -24.41 13.38 -9.09
C VAL A 311 -25.79 13.54 -9.74
N SER A 312 -25.97 14.59 -10.55
CA SER A 312 -27.16 14.79 -11.38
C SER A 312 -26.93 14.23 -12.77
N VAL A 313 -27.97 13.61 -13.34
CA VAL A 313 -28.03 13.16 -14.73
C VAL A 313 -28.93 14.14 -15.49
N GLN A 314 -28.40 14.77 -16.55
CA GLN A 314 -29.12 15.71 -17.39
C GLN A 314 -29.11 15.25 -18.85
N ARG A 315 -30.26 15.31 -19.51
CA ARG A 315 -30.41 15.00 -20.93
C ARG A 315 -31.21 16.10 -21.61
N GLY A 316 -30.69 16.61 -22.75
CA GLY A 316 -31.37 17.69 -23.48
C GLY A 316 -31.61 18.96 -22.64
N GLY A 317 -30.78 19.22 -21.64
CA GLY A 317 -30.89 20.38 -20.72
C GLY A 317 -31.84 20.19 -19.53
N GLY A 318 -32.53 19.05 -19.41
CA GLY A 318 -33.40 18.72 -18.27
C GLY A 318 -32.77 17.67 -17.35
N GLN A 319 -32.94 17.83 -16.02
CA GLN A 319 -32.52 16.80 -15.07
C GLN A 319 -33.47 15.60 -15.14
N VAL A 320 -32.92 14.40 -15.32
CA VAL A 320 -33.69 13.16 -15.47
C VAL A 320 -33.52 12.20 -14.30
N ALA A 321 -32.41 12.27 -13.56
CA ALA A 321 -32.15 11.44 -12.42
C ALA A 321 -31.08 12.04 -11.49
N GLU A 322 -30.95 11.46 -10.30
CA GLU A 322 -29.82 11.63 -9.38
C GLU A 322 -29.26 10.24 -9.08
N LEU A 323 -27.94 10.13 -9.03
CA LEU A 323 -27.22 8.90 -8.70
C LEU A 323 -26.36 9.13 -7.47
N SER A 324 -26.23 8.09 -6.62
CA SER A 324 -25.59 8.15 -5.31
C SER A 324 -24.61 6.98 -5.11
N GLU A 325 -24.10 6.83 -3.89
CA GLU A 325 -23.17 5.74 -3.50
C GLU A 325 -23.71 4.36 -3.94
N GLY A 326 -22.89 3.63 -4.72
CA GLY A 326 -23.18 2.31 -5.26
C GLY A 326 -23.80 2.34 -6.66
N ASP A 327 -24.29 3.49 -7.13
CA ASP A 327 -24.77 3.65 -8.49
C ASP A 327 -23.59 3.81 -9.47
N PHE A 328 -23.86 3.58 -10.75
CA PHE A 328 -22.86 3.65 -11.81
C PHE A 328 -23.40 4.36 -13.06
N PHE A 329 -22.50 4.82 -13.92
CA PHE A 329 -22.86 5.47 -15.17
C PHE A 329 -21.72 5.41 -16.20
N GLY A 330 -22.06 5.73 -17.46
CA GLY A 330 -21.09 5.80 -18.55
C GLY A 330 -20.88 4.48 -19.29
N GLU A 331 -21.58 3.40 -18.90
CA GLU A 331 -21.54 2.07 -19.48
C GLU A 331 -22.10 2.07 -20.91
N MET A 332 -23.18 2.82 -21.15
CA MET A 332 -23.92 2.81 -22.42
C MET A 332 -23.04 3.20 -23.61
N ALA A 333 -22.24 4.26 -23.46
CA ALA A 333 -21.33 4.72 -24.48
C ALA A 333 -20.23 3.68 -24.78
N LEU A 334 -19.71 2.99 -23.76
CA LEU A 334 -18.66 1.98 -23.90
C LEU A 334 -19.16 0.69 -24.58
N MET A 335 -20.43 0.37 -24.36
CA MET A 335 -21.07 -0.82 -24.93
C MET A 335 -21.58 -0.62 -26.36
N SER A 336 -22.19 0.54 -26.61
CA SER A 336 -22.79 0.84 -27.90
C SER A 336 -21.82 1.46 -28.90
N GLY A 337 -20.68 2.01 -28.43
CA GLY A 337 -19.78 2.84 -29.24
C GLY A 337 -20.37 4.18 -29.67
N GLN A 338 -21.53 4.56 -29.09
CA GLN A 338 -22.21 5.83 -29.35
C GLN A 338 -21.68 6.92 -28.42
N PRO A 339 -21.87 8.21 -28.75
CA PRO A 339 -21.56 9.31 -27.82
C PRO A 339 -22.33 9.22 -26.51
N ARG A 340 -21.86 9.92 -25.47
CA ARG A 340 -22.52 10.05 -24.18
C ARG A 340 -23.96 10.55 -24.35
N ASN A 341 -24.91 9.88 -23.76
CA ASN A 341 -26.34 10.18 -23.88
C ASN A 341 -26.86 11.15 -22.81
N ALA A 342 -26.01 11.58 -21.89
CA ALA A 342 -26.34 12.52 -20.82
C ALA A 342 -25.12 13.26 -20.31
N THR A 343 -25.34 14.43 -19.72
CA THR A 343 -24.35 15.16 -18.91
C THR A 343 -24.48 14.76 -17.46
N ILE A 344 -23.35 14.41 -16.80
CA ILE A 344 -23.28 14.09 -15.38
C ILE A 344 -22.50 15.18 -14.67
N THR A 345 -23.11 15.75 -13.61
CA THR A 345 -22.52 16.84 -12.80
C THR A 345 -22.55 16.46 -11.33
N ALA A 346 -21.44 16.62 -10.63
CA ALA A 346 -21.38 16.40 -9.18
C ALA A 346 -22.20 17.49 -8.46
N LEU A 347 -23.16 17.08 -7.63
CA LEU A 347 -23.99 18.01 -6.82
C LEU A 347 -23.31 18.40 -5.52
N GLU A 348 -22.45 17.55 -5.00
CA GLU A 348 -21.62 17.75 -3.81
C GLU A 348 -20.20 17.20 -4.07
N PRO A 349 -19.22 17.46 -3.19
CA PRO A 349 -17.90 16.84 -3.29
C PRO A 349 -18.02 15.32 -3.38
N SER A 350 -17.58 14.74 -4.49
CA SER A 350 -17.83 13.34 -4.83
C SER A 350 -16.54 12.61 -5.17
N VAL A 351 -16.50 11.33 -4.85
CA VAL A 351 -15.41 10.40 -5.22
C VAL A 351 -16.01 9.30 -6.10
N LEU A 352 -15.47 9.19 -7.30
CA LEU A 352 -15.90 8.21 -8.29
C LEU A 352 -14.72 7.26 -8.59
N TYR A 353 -15.01 5.99 -8.81
CA TYR A 353 -14.05 5.08 -9.43
C TYR A 353 -14.24 5.11 -10.94
N SER A 354 -13.17 5.34 -11.68
CA SER A 354 -13.17 5.25 -13.14
C SER A 354 -12.51 3.95 -13.62
N LEU A 355 -13.10 3.32 -14.62
CA LEU A 355 -12.54 2.18 -15.35
C LEU A 355 -12.45 2.55 -16.82
N ASP A 356 -11.27 2.43 -17.43
CA ASP A 356 -11.11 2.74 -18.83
C ASP A 356 -11.82 1.71 -19.74
N GLN A 357 -12.09 2.12 -21.00
CA GLN A 357 -12.82 1.33 -21.99
C GLN A 357 -12.21 -0.05 -22.19
N LYS A 358 -10.88 -0.16 -22.25
CA LYS A 358 -10.18 -1.43 -22.51
C LYS A 358 -10.47 -2.46 -21.42
N HIS A 359 -10.31 -2.06 -20.15
CA HIS A 359 -10.53 -2.96 -19.02
C HIS A 359 -12.01 -3.23 -18.77
N PHE A 360 -12.89 -2.27 -19.07
CA PHE A 360 -14.34 -2.48 -19.07
C PHE A 360 -14.73 -3.54 -20.08
N GLN A 361 -14.29 -3.43 -21.33
CA GLN A 361 -14.56 -4.42 -22.40
C GLN A 361 -13.97 -5.79 -22.08
N LEU A 362 -12.78 -5.85 -21.49
CA LEU A 362 -12.16 -7.11 -21.04
C LEU A 362 -13.03 -7.79 -19.98
N ALA A 363 -13.53 -7.06 -18.99
CA ALA A 363 -14.45 -7.57 -17.97
C ALA A 363 -15.73 -8.13 -18.61
N MET A 364 -16.30 -7.40 -19.57
CA MET A 364 -17.53 -7.81 -20.27
C MET A 364 -17.33 -9.05 -21.16
N SER A 365 -16.17 -9.19 -21.82
CA SER A 365 -15.88 -10.32 -22.73
C SER A 365 -15.70 -11.66 -22.00
N GLN A 366 -15.42 -11.66 -20.72
CA GLN A 366 -15.29 -12.90 -19.93
C GLN A 366 -16.63 -13.58 -19.64
N GLN A 367 -17.76 -13.02 -20.08
CA GLN A 367 -19.11 -13.60 -19.89
C GLN A 367 -19.92 -13.66 -21.17
N ALA A 368 -19.85 -14.79 -21.88
CA ALA A 368 -20.63 -15.04 -23.11
C ALA A 368 -22.17 -15.10 -22.90
N SER A 369 -22.66 -15.23 -21.66
CA SER A 369 -24.09 -15.18 -21.30
C SER A 369 -24.61 -13.77 -21.02
N PHE A 370 -23.75 -12.82 -20.84
CA PHE A 370 -24.04 -11.46 -20.38
C PHE A 370 -24.57 -10.54 -21.50
N GLU A 371 -24.18 -10.78 -22.75
CA GLU A 371 -24.71 -9.97 -23.87
C GLU A 371 -26.23 -10.08 -24.03
N ALA A 372 -26.83 -11.19 -23.65
CA ALA A 372 -28.29 -11.39 -23.77
C ALA A 372 -29.07 -10.65 -22.65
N GLU A 373 -28.57 -10.65 -21.40
CA GLU A 373 -29.23 -9.97 -20.28
C GLU A 373 -29.07 -8.44 -20.34
N ILE A 374 -27.90 -7.94 -20.77
CA ILE A 374 -27.70 -6.49 -20.96
C ILE A 374 -28.59 -5.93 -22.07
N ARG A 375 -28.77 -6.67 -23.15
CA ARG A 375 -29.70 -6.25 -24.20
C ARG A 375 -31.11 -6.03 -23.64
N ASN A 376 -31.56 -6.88 -22.72
CA ASN A 376 -32.86 -6.75 -22.09
C ASN A 376 -32.95 -5.52 -21.16
N SER A 377 -31.94 -5.27 -20.33
CA SER A 377 -31.94 -4.11 -19.41
C SER A 377 -31.74 -2.77 -20.11
N LEU A 378 -31.09 -2.73 -21.28
CA LEU A 378 -30.99 -1.54 -22.12
C LEU A 378 -32.34 -1.16 -22.78
N PHE A 379 -33.19 -2.14 -23.08
CA PHE A 379 -34.53 -1.90 -23.61
C PHE A 379 -35.50 -1.39 -22.53
N ASP A 380 -35.32 -1.76 -21.26
CA ASP A 380 -36.17 -1.31 -20.16
C ASP A 380 -35.81 0.11 -19.63
N ARG A 381 -34.67 0.69 -20.06
CA ARG A 381 -34.23 2.05 -19.71
C ARG A 381 -34.35 3.08 -20.84
N GLN A 382 -34.93 2.70 -21.98
CA GLN A 382 -35.31 3.62 -23.07
C GLN A 382 -36.75 4.10 -22.88
#